data_f8848912b80925b51b8a81da29966307
#
_entry.id   f8848912b80925b51b8a81da29966307
#
_cell.length_a   1.000
_cell.length_b   1.000
_cell.length_c   1.000
_cell.angle_alpha   90.00
_cell.angle_beta   90.00
_cell.angle_gamma   90.00
#
_symmetry.space_group_name_H-M   'P 1'
#
loop_
_entity.id
_entity.type
_entity.pdbx_description
1 polymer ?
#
loop_
_entity_poly.entity_id
_entity_poly.type
_entity_poly.pdbx_seq_one_letter_code
_entity_poly.pdbx_strand_id
1 'polypeptide(L)'
;MLTGLLAYYGSKATAVATGKSLVEYEKNESLKQAISKEKTLGLAGTSYYLAARNNPKDSLNYSAAQNIKKNTGWYRNTSGVWKYEEQHKGRFWWDIIFTFILIALWLLLYMIWHYLERNRKDEVDRLNLEKTVKDLELKTIKSHINPHFIFNSLNSIRALVDENPKRARTAITELSNILRSSLQVEKMETVPLQKELDIVKDYLALEQMRFEERLKVQFDIDEDTLGQPVPPMMLQTLVENAIKHGISKRINGGTIIIISRFTDKDFELIVQNSGNLEKKPGEGFGFKSTRDRLKFLCNGNAYFKVEEIEGTKVQSKIVMPVEY
;
A
#
# COMPACT_ATOMS: atom_id res chain seq x y z
N MET A 1 -30.14 -9.46 -36.65
CA MET A 1 -30.67 -10.22 -35.52
C MET A 1 -31.08 -9.32 -34.33
N LEU A 2 -30.25 -8.37 -33.91
CA LEU A 2 -30.57 -7.46 -32.79
C LEU A 2 -31.77 -6.56 -33.07
N THR A 3 -31.94 -6.06 -34.26
CA THR A 3 -33.10 -5.18 -34.67
C THR A 3 -34.42 -5.92 -34.59
N GLY A 4 -34.48 -7.20 -34.91
CA GLY A 4 -35.68 -8.01 -34.79
C GLY A 4 -36.05 -8.29 -33.32
N LEU A 5 -35.12 -8.49 -32.44
CA LEU A 5 -35.33 -8.67 -31.02
C LEU A 5 -35.84 -7.38 -30.36
N LEU A 6 -35.25 -6.24 -30.68
CA LEU A 6 -35.70 -4.94 -30.19
C LEU A 6 -37.11 -4.59 -30.64
N ALA A 7 -37.50 -4.90 -31.90
CA ALA A 7 -38.83 -4.71 -32.40
C ALA A 7 -39.83 -5.65 -31.69
N TYR A 8 -39.47 -6.89 -31.43
CA TYR A 8 -40.29 -7.87 -30.72
C TYR A 8 -40.56 -7.46 -29.27
N TYR A 9 -39.51 -7.05 -28.55
CA TYR A 9 -39.67 -6.59 -27.17
C TYR A 9 -40.39 -5.23 -27.10
N GLY A 10 -40.19 -4.34 -28.05
CA GLY A 10 -40.87 -3.06 -28.14
C GLY A 10 -42.37 -3.22 -28.32
N SER A 11 -42.81 -4.15 -29.19
CA SER A 11 -44.25 -4.41 -29.39
C SER A 11 -44.91 -5.06 -28.17
N LYS A 12 -44.22 -5.94 -27.46
CA LYS A 12 -44.69 -6.50 -26.19
C LYS A 12 -44.84 -5.45 -25.09
N ALA A 13 -43.87 -4.56 -24.95
CA ALA A 13 -43.95 -3.46 -23.99
C ALA A 13 -45.13 -2.51 -24.26
N THR A 14 -45.41 -2.25 -25.54
CA THR A 14 -46.55 -1.42 -25.94
C THR A 14 -47.89 -2.10 -25.63
N ALA A 15 -47.99 -3.43 -25.79
CA ALA A 15 -49.19 -4.19 -25.45
C ALA A 15 -49.51 -4.16 -23.95
N VAL A 16 -48.47 -4.27 -23.10
CA VAL A 16 -48.60 -4.16 -21.64
C VAL A 16 -49.04 -2.73 -21.24
N ALA A 17 -48.47 -1.71 -21.86
CA ALA A 17 -48.80 -0.31 -21.61
C ALA A 17 -50.26 0.04 -22.00
N THR A 18 -50.87 -0.73 -22.93
CA THR A 18 -52.26 -0.55 -23.35
C THR A 18 -53.30 -1.38 -22.55
N GLY A 19 -52.82 -2.06 -21.47
CA GLY A 19 -53.69 -2.87 -20.60
C GLY A 19 -54.15 -4.19 -21.17
N LYS A 20 -53.58 -4.66 -22.32
CA LYS A 20 -53.85 -5.98 -22.88
C LYS A 20 -52.85 -6.98 -22.29
N SER A 21 -53.34 -8.17 -21.92
CA SER A 21 -52.43 -9.20 -21.48
C SER A 21 -51.48 -9.64 -22.65
N LEU A 22 -50.21 -9.90 -22.38
CA LEU A 22 -49.27 -10.39 -23.40
C LEU A 22 -49.79 -11.63 -24.13
N VAL A 23 -50.49 -12.48 -23.40
CA VAL A 23 -51.11 -13.68 -23.94
C VAL A 23 -52.23 -13.36 -24.95
N GLU A 24 -53.04 -12.35 -24.66
CA GLU A 24 -54.10 -11.90 -25.55
C GLU A 24 -53.56 -11.22 -26.82
N TYR A 25 -52.45 -10.46 -26.68
CA TYR A 25 -51.75 -9.87 -27.83
C TYR A 25 -51.17 -10.94 -28.76
N GLU A 26 -50.41 -11.87 -28.22
CA GLU A 26 -49.81 -12.96 -28.99
C GLU A 26 -50.89 -13.84 -29.68
N LYS A 27 -52.01 -14.09 -29.00
CA LYS A 27 -53.12 -14.80 -29.51
C LYS A 27 -53.80 -14.11 -30.69
N ASN A 28 -53.96 -12.79 -30.62
CA ASN A 28 -54.53 -11.99 -31.71
C ASN A 28 -53.61 -11.91 -32.94
N GLU A 29 -52.27 -11.75 -32.73
CA GLU A 29 -51.30 -11.75 -33.83
C GLU A 29 -51.21 -13.13 -34.51
N SER A 30 -51.22 -14.21 -33.75
CA SER A 30 -51.20 -15.56 -34.28
C SER A 30 -52.49 -15.90 -35.04
N LEU A 31 -53.63 -15.35 -34.61
CA LEU A 31 -54.89 -15.48 -35.34
C LEU A 31 -54.85 -14.76 -36.70
N LYS A 32 -54.30 -13.52 -36.73
CA LYS A 32 -54.13 -12.77 -38.00
C LYS A 32 -53.23 -13.57 -38.99
N GLN A 33 -52.16 -14.17 -38.49
CA GLN A 33 -51.27 -15.04 -39.28
C GLN A 33 -52.00 -16.25 -39.80
N ALA A 34 -52.84 -16.93 -39.00
CA ALA A 34 -53.60 -18.06 -39.40
C ALA A 34 -54.60 -17.72 -40.52
N ILE A 35 -55.33 -16.59 -40.36
CA ILE A 35 -56.30 -16.10 -41.37
C ILE A 35 -55.55 -15.73 -42.67
N SER A 36 -54.39 -15.07 -42.58
CA SER A 36 -53.56 -14.70 -43.75
C SER A 36 -53.12 -15.94 -44.51
N LYS A 37 -52.61 -16.96 -43.81
CA LYS A 37 -52.16 -18.22 -44.41
C LYS A 37 -53.31 -19.00 -45.03
N GLU A 38 -54.49 -19.04 -44.37
CA GLU A 38 -55.69 -19.62 -44.92
C GLU A 38 -56.07 -18.99 -46.25
N LYS A 39 -56.08 -17.64 -46.27
CA LYS A 39 -56.37 -16.86 -47.48
C LYS A 39 -55.36 -17.09 -48.58
N THR A 40 -54.04 -17.13 -48.28
CA THR A 40 -52.99 -17.34 -49.26
C THR A 40 -53.01 -18.76 -49.85
N LEU A 41 -53.45 -19.75 -49.10
CA LEU A 41 -53.62 -21.12 -49.55
C LEU A 41 -54.97 -21.40 -50.25
N GLY A 42 -55.82 -20.40 -50.42
CA GLY A 42 -57.12 -20.53 -51.07
C GLY A 42 -58.15 -21.34 -50.25
N LEU A 43 -57.93 -21.49 -48.99
CA LEU A 43 -58.69 -22.36 -48.08
C LEU A 43 -59.87 -21.63 -47.40
N ALA A 44 -60.02 -20.34 -47.70
CA ALA A 44 -61.03 -19.50 -47.05
C ALA A 44 -62.45 -20.03 -47.30
N GLY A 45 -63.15 -20.30 -46.19
CA GLY A 45 -64.53 -20.72 -46.21
C GLY A 45 -64.77 -22.25 -46.20
N THR A 46 -63.71 -23.08 -46.20
CA THR A 46 -63.84 -24.53 -46.16
C THR A 46 -63.71 -25.08 -44.70
N SER A 47 -64.55 -26.06 -44.36
CA SER A 47 -64.48 -26.78 -43.07
C SER A 47 -63.54 -27.97 -43.22
N TYR A 48 -62.28 -27.84 -42.76
CA TYR A 48 -61.22 -28.81 -43.01
C TYR A 48 -61.37 -30.14 -42.30
N TYR A 49 -62.16 -30.20 -41.24
CA TYR A 49 -62.28 -31.43 -40.45
C TYR A 49 -63.21 -32.46 -40.99
N LEU A 50 -64.18 -32.07 -41.82
CA LEU A 50 -65.18 -33.00 -42.40
C LEU A 50 -64.76 -33.52 -43.77
N ALA A 51 -64.00 -32.77 -44.55
CA ALA A 51 -63.67 -33.16 -45.92
C ALA A 51 -62.56 -34.23 -46.02
N ALA A 52 -61.65 -34.27 -45.08
CA ALA A 52 -60.47 -35.18 -45.15
C ALA A 52 -60.80 -36.66 -44.90
N ARG A 53 -61.98 -36.97 -44.44
CA ARG A 53 -62.26 -38.36 -44.03
C ARG A 53 -62.65 -39.26 -45.20
N ASN A 54 -63.12 -38.71 -46.33
CA ASN A 54 -63.72 -39.53 -47.42
C ASN A 54 -63.19 -39.26 -48.84
N ASN A 55 -62.12 -38.37 -49.03
CA ASN A 55 -61.68 -38.04 -50.37
C ASN A 55 -60.20 -37.72 -50.43
N PRO A 56 -59.32 -38.38 -51.28
CA PRO A 56 -57.89 -38.16 -51.38
C PRO A 56 -57.49 -36.74 -51.79
N LYS A 57 -58.32 -35.97 -52.49
CA LYS A 57 -58.09 -34.56 -52.86
C LYS A 57 -58.16 -33.63 -51.65
N ASP A 58 -58.80 -34.03 -50.59
CA ASP A 58 -58.95 -33.25 -49.37
C ASP A 58 -57.78 -33.44 -48.40
N SER A 59 -56.90 -34.43 -48.66
CA SER A 59 -55.71 -34.70 -47.85
C SER A 59 -54.71 -33.51 -47.86
N LEU A 60 -54.58 -32.84 -49.00
CA LEU A 60 -53.76 -31.62 -49.15
C LEU A 60 -54.30 -30.43 -48.28
N ASN A 61 -55.60 -30.26 -48.29
CA ASN A 61 -56.24 -29.23 -47.50
C ASN A 61 -56.16 -29.51 -46.00
N TYR A 62 -56.24 -30.79 -45.62
CA TYR A 62 -56.07 -31.25 -44.27
C TYR A 62 -54.62 -31.02 -43.78
N SER A 63 -53.63 -31.38 -44.59
CA SER A 63 -52.23 -31.18 -44.27
C SER A 63 -51.88 -29.70 -44.15
N ALA A 64 -52.43 -28.85 -45.02
CA ALA A 64 -52.29 -27.40 -44.94
C ALA A 64 -52.93 -26.82 -43.68
N ALA A 65 -54.14 -27.26 -43.32
CA ALA A 65 -54.81 -26.87 -42.10
C ALA A 65 -54.06 -27.30 -40.84
N GLN A 66 -53.51 -28.52 -40.81
CA GLN A 66 -52.65 -29.00 -39.75
C GLN A 66 -51.36 -28.18 -39.62
N ASN A 67 -50.78 -27.73 -40.73
CA ASN A 67 -49.61 -26.87 -40.74
C ASN A 67 -49.92 -25.49 -40.19
N ILE A 68 -51.09 -24.92 -40.50
CA ILE A 68 -51.57 -23.65 -39.90
C ILE A 68 -51.73 -23.84 -38.39
N LYS A 69 -52.39 -24.93 -37.96
CA LYS A 69 -52.58 -25.25 -36.53
C LYS A 69 -51.24 -25.38 -35.81
N LYS A 70 -50.31 -26.17 -36.38
CA LYS A 70 -48.97 -26.38 -35.84
C LYS A 70 -48.16 -25.09 -35.69
N ASN A 71 -48.27 -24.16 -36.63
CA ASN A 71 -47.49 -22.91 -36.65
C ASN A 71 -48.12 -21.76 -35.88
N THR A 72 -49.46 -21.74 -35.75
CA THR A 72 -50.17 -20.58 -35.16
C THR A 72 -51.00 -20.93 -33.93
N GLY A 73 -51.23 -22.22 -33.65
CA GLY A 73 -52.15 -22.69 -32.60
C GLY A 73 -53.62 -22.56 -32.92
N TRP A 74 -53.97 -21.95 -34.04
CA TRP A 74 -55.36 -21.71 -34.44
C TRP A 74 -55.81 -22.75 -35.49
N TYR A 75 -57.02 -23.21 -35.33
CA TYR A 75 -57.69 -24.07 -36.32
C TYR A 75 -59.17 -23.68 -36.42
N ARG A 76 -59.74 -24.03 -37.57
CA ARG A 76 -61.18 -23.85 -37.80
C ARG A 76 -61.92 -25.13 -37.46
N ASN A 77 -62.91 -25.07 -36.57
CA ASN A 77 -63.71 -26.24 -36.21
C ASN A 77 -64.73 -26.59 -37.31
N THR A 78 -65.45 -27.67 -37.13
CA THR A 78 -66.52 -28.12 -38.04
C THR A 78 -67.64 -27.12 -38.28
N SER A 79 -67.83 -26.19 -37.33
CA SER A 79 -68.81 -25.11 -37.41
C SER A 79 -68.23 -23.82 -38.05
N GLY A 80 -67.02 -23.86 -38.59
CA GLY A 80 -66.38 -22.72 -39.23
C GLY A 80 -65.79 -21.69 -38.26
N VAL A 81 -65.80 -21.93 -36.96
CA VAL A 81 -65.33 -21.01 -35.93
C VAL A 81 -63.83 -21.27 -35.63
N TRP A 82 -63.04 -20.19 -35.56
CA TRP A 82 -61.67 -20.25 -35.16
C TRP A 82 -61.52 -20.64 -33.69
N LYS A 83 -60.73 -21.67 -33.38
CA LYS A 83 -60.38 -22.08 -32.03
C LYS A 83 -58.84 -22.08 -31.90
N TYR A 84 -58.38 -21.64 -30.73
CA TYR A 84 -56.97 -21.63 -30.37
C TYR A 84 -56.66 -22.80 -29.47
N GLU A 85 -55.62 -23.54 -29.80
CA GLU A 85 -55.08 -24.61 -28.98
C GLU A 85 -53.67 -24.24 -28.53
N GLU A 86 -53.50 -24.12 -27.24
CA GLU A 86 -52.29 -23.66 -26.63
C GLU A 86 -51.18 -24.72 -26.82
N GLN A 87 -50.25 -24.47 -27.74
CA GLN A 87 -49.14 -25.39 -28.05
C GLN A 87 -47.90 -25.24 -27.14
N HIS A 88 -47.98 -24.32 -26.12
CA HIS A 88 -46.77 -23.78 -25.48
C HIS A 88 -46.46 -24.29 -24.09
N LYS A 89 -47.03 -25.40 -23.59
CA LYS A 89 -46.68 -25.92 -22.24
C LYS A 89 -45.20 -26.25 -22.05
N GLY A 90 -44.51 -26.63 -23.13
CA GLY A 90 -43.06 -26.94 -23.05
C GLY A 90 -42.14 -25.72 -23.16
N ARG A 91 -42.54 -24.66 -23.87
CA ARG A 91 -41.69 -23.49 -24.17
C ARG A 91 -41.47 -22.60 -22.95
N PHE A 92 -42.47 -22.46 -22.10
CA PHE A 92 -42.42 -21.67 -20.86
C PHE A 92 -41.31 -22.14 -19.91
N TRP A 93 -41.14 -23.46 -19.74
CA TRP A 93 -40.07 -23.99 -18.89
C TRP A 93 -38.67 -23.78 -19.49
N TRP A 94 -38.53 -23.83 -20.81
CA TRP A 94 -37.28 -23.55 -21.49
C TRP A 94 -36.85 -22.07 -21.34
N ASP A 95 -37.79 -21.14 -21.41
CA ASP A 95 -37.54 -19.70 -21.23
C ASP A 95 -37.10 -19.42 -19.80
N ILE A 96 -37.69 -20.06 -18.81
CA ILE A 96 -37.28 -19.97 -17.41
C ILE A 96 -35.86 -20.52 -17.23
N ILE A 97 -35.56 -21.71 -17.70
CA ILE A 97 -34.24 -22.34 -17.59
C ILE A 97 -33.19 -21.47 -18.26
N PHE A 98 -33.47 -20.98 -19.46
CA PHE A 98 -32.54 -20.09 -20.17
C PHE A 98 -32.25 -18.78 -19.40
N THR A 99 -33.29 -18.19 -18.82
CA THR A 99 -33.12 -16.98 -17.99
C THR A 99 -32.25 -17.26 -16.76
N PHE A 100 -32.46 -18.39 -16.08
CA PHE A 100 -31.60 -18.80 -14.95
C PHE A 100 -30.14 -19.02 -15.37
N ILE A 101 -29.90 -19.62 -16.53
CA ILE A 101 -28.54 -19.80 -17.07
C ILE A 101 -27.88 -18.45 -17.33
N LEU A 102 -28.59 -17.48 -17.91
CA LEU A 102 -28.06 -16.15 -18.16
C LEU A 102 -27.71 -15.41 -16.85
N ILE A 103 -28.58 -15.51 -15.85
CA ILE A 103 -28.33 -14.91 -14.52
C ILE A 103 -27.13 -15.59 -13.87
N ALA A 104 -27.04 -16.92 -13.91
CA ALA A 104 -25.91 -17.66 -13.35
C ALA A 104 -24.59 -17.28 -14.04
N LEU A 105 -24.59 -17.16 -15.36
CA LEU A 105 -23.43 -16.72 -16.14
C LEU A 105 -23.02 -15.30 -15.77
N TRP A 106 -23.98 -14.40 -15.63
CA TRP A 106 -23.70 -13.01 -15.22
C TRP A 106 -23.12 -12.93 -13.82
N LEU A 107 -23.66 -13.68 -12.85
CA LEU A 107 -23.14 -13.77 -11.49
C LEU A 107 -21.70 -14.33 -11.47
N LEU A 108 -21.44 -15.36 -12.29
CA LEU A 108 -20.10 -15.95 -12.40
C LEU A 108 -19.08 -14.94 -12.95
N LEU A 109 -19.43 -14.21 -14.01
CA LEU A 109 -18.59 -13.15 -14.57
C LEU A 109 -18.37 -12.01 -13.56
N TYR A 110 -19.40 -11.63 -12.82
CA TYR A 110 -19.29 -10.63 -11.75
C TYR A 110 -18.35 -11.09 -10.64
N MET A 111 -18.46 -12.35 -10.20
CA MET A 111 -17.56 -12.91 -9.18
C MET A 111 -16.10 -12.95 -9.66
N ILE A 112 -15.88 -13.39 -10.91
CA ILE A 112 -14.52 -13.43 -11.50
C ILE A 112 -13.95 -12.00 -11.56
N TRP A 113 -14.71 -11.04 -12.05
CA TRP A 113 -14.26 -9.65 -12.13
C TRP A 113 -13.92 -9.08 -10.75
N HIS A 114 -14.79 -9.31 -9.77
CA HIS A 114 -14.56 -8.85 -8.40
C HIS A 114 -13.34 -9.52 -7.74
N TYR A 115 -13.15 -10.82 -7.99
CA TYR A 115 -11.98 -11.55 -7.52
C TYR A 115 -10.67 -11.02 -8.13
N LEU A 116 -10.66 -10.78 -9.44
CA LEU A 116 -9.49 -10.21 -10.13
C LEU A 116 -9.17 -8.80 -9.63
N GLU A 117 -10.20 -7.97 -9.45
CA GLU A 117 -10.04 -6.60 -8.94
C GLU A 117 -9.48 -6.59 -7.51
N ARG A 118 -9.95 -7.51 -6.65
CA ARG A 118 -9.45 -7.65 -5.29
C ARG A 118 -7.98 -8.08 -5.27
N ASN A 119 -7.62 -9.09 -6.04
CA ASN A 119 -6.24 -9.56 -6.13
C ASN A 119 -5.29 -8.46 -6.65
N ARG A 120 -5.72 -7.67 -7.63
CA ARG A 120 -4.94 -6.52 -8.11
C ARG A 120 -4.72 -5.45 -7.04
N LYS A 121 -5.72 -5.16 -6.23
CA LYS A 121 -5.59 -4.22 -5.10
C LYS A 121 -4.62 -4.76 -4.06
N ASP A 122 -4.76 -6.01 -3.64
CA ASP A 122 -3.89 -6.65 -2.66
C ASP A 122 -2.41 -6.66 -3.14
N GLU A 123 -2.16 -6.89 -4.44
CA GLU A 123 -0.82 -6.84 -5.02
C GLU A 123 -0.24 -5.42 -5.05
N VAL A 124 -1.04 -4.42 -5.43
CA VAL A 124 -0.63 -3.00 -5.41
C VAL A 124 -0.34 -2.54 -3.99
N ASP A 125 -1.16 -2.91 -3.02
CA ASP A 125 -0.97 -2.56 -1.61
C ASP A 125 0.30 -3.21 -1.06
N ARG A 126 0.57 -4.47 -1.41
CA ARG A 126 1.81 -5.16 -1.06
C ARG A 126 3.04 -4.46 -1.64
N LEU A 127 3.02 -4.12 -2.93
CA LEU A 127 4.13 -3.41 -3.58
C LEU A 127 4.35 -2.01 -2.97
N ASN A 128 3.30 -1.30 -2.64
CA ASN A 128 3.38 0.00 -1.95
C ASN A 128 3.97 -0.14 -0.54
N LEU A 129 3.60 -1.20 0.18
CA LEU A 129 4.16 -1.49 1.50
C LEU A 129 5.65 -1.82 1.40
N GLU A 130 6.05 -2.71 0.47
CA GLU A 130 7.46 -3.03 0.21
C GLU A 130 8.27 -1.78 -0.17
N LYS A 131 7.74 -0.92 -1.03
CA LYS A 131 8.36 0.36 -1.38
C LYS A 131 8.51 1.25 -0.15
N THR A 132 7.46 1.37 0.67
CA THR A 132 7.49 2.19 1.88
C THR A 132 8.54 1.68 2.87
N VAL A 133 8.65 0.36 3.06
CA VAL A 133 9.69 -0.26 3.89
C VAL A 133 11.08 0.08 3.36
N LYS A 134 11.33 -0.11 2.05
CA LYS A 134 12.61 0.25 1.42
C LYS A 134 12.93 1.74 1.53
N ASP A 135 11.94 2.61 1.35
CA ASP A 135 12.13 4.06 1.50
C ASP A 135 12.45 4.44 2.95
N LEU A 136 11.83 3.76 3.93
CA LEU A 136 12.17 3.92 5.35
C LEU A 136 13.57 3.41 5.66
N GLU A 137 13.97 2.24 5.17
CA GLU A 137 15.34 1.71 5.31
C GLU A 137 16.36 2.68 4.72
N LEU A 138 16.16 3.16 3.48
CA LEU A 138 17.04 4.14 2.84
C LEU A 138 17.08 5.47 3.61
N LYS A 139 15.96 5.91 4.16
CA LYS A 139 15.90 7.12 4.98
C LYS A 139 16.65 6.96 6.30
N THR A 140 16.56 5.78 6.91
CA THR A 140 17.29 5.44 8.14
C THR A 140 18.79 5.43 7.87
N ILE A 141 19.26 4.75 6.81
CA ILE A 141 20.66 4.74 6.40
C ILE A 141 21.18 6.16 6.13
N LYS A 142 20.42 6.96 5.35
CA LYS A 142 20.78 8.35 5.06
C LYS A 142 20.78 9.26 6.28
N SER A 143 19.99 8.97 7.31
CA SER A 143 19.94 9.79 8.52
C SER A 143 21.11 9.56 9.46
N HIS A 144 21.73 8.38 9.41
CA HIS A 144 22.91 8.06 10.22
C HIS A 144 24.24 8.55 9.61
N ILE A 145 24.24 8.83 8.31
CA ILE A 145 25.39 9.41 7.64
C ILE A 145 25.11 10.89 7.41
N ASN A 146 25.79 11.76 8.13
CA ASN A 146 25.71 13.22 7.95
C ASN A 146 26.45 13.64 6.67
N PRO A 147 25.78 13.94 5.53
CA PRO A 147 26.47 14.27 4.28
C PRO A 147 27.34 15.52 4.41
N HIS A 148 26.89 16.50 5.19
CA HIS A 148 27.60 17.74 5.40
C HIS A 148 28.94 17.50 6.16
N PHE A 149 28.94 16.58 7.14
CA PHE A 149 30.17 16.19 7.81
C PHE A 149 31.15 15.54 6.84
N ILE A 150 30.70 14.60 5.98
CA ILE A 150 31.54 13.96 4.99
C ILE A 150 32.17 14.98 4.04
N PHE A 151 31.37 15.90 3.47
CA PHE A 151 31.88 16.95 2.59
C PHE A 151 32.91 17.85 3.25
N ASN A 152 32.68 18.23 4.49
CA ASN A 152 33.61 19.05 5.24
C ASN A 152 34.92 18.29 5.56
N SER A 153 34.83 17.03 5.97
CA SER A 153 36.01 16.19 6.21
C SER A 153 36.82 16.00 4.94
N LEU A 154 36.20 15.71 3.81
CA LEU A 154 36.89 15.57 2.51
C LEU A 154 37.57 16.89 2.09
N ASN A 155 36.94 18.06 2.33
CA ASN A 155 37.56 19.34 2.04
C ASN A 155 38.77 19.61 2.95
N SER A 156 38.69 19.28 4.24
CA SER A 156 39.83 19.39 5.16
C SER A 156 40.94 18.45 4.79
N ILE A 157 40.63 17.19 4.43
CA ILE A 157 41.61 16.21 3.96
C ILE A 157 42.30 16.73 2.69
N ARG A 158 41.54 17.28 1.73
CA ARG A 158 42.11 17.84 0.49
C ARG A 158 43.14 18.94 0.78
N ALA A 159 42.84 19.85 1.72
CA ALA A 159 43.79 20.88 2.12
C ALA A 159 45.07 20.26 2.73
N LEU A 160 44.94 19.22 3.57
CA LEU A 160 46.03 18.55 4.19
C LEU A 160 46.92 17.71 3.24
N VAL A 161 46.44 17.35 2.04
CA VAL A 161 47.21 16.55 1.09
C VAL A 161 48.55 17.22 0.74
N ASP A 162 48.52 18.53 0.54
CA ASP A 162 49.71 19.32 0.19
C ASP A 162 50.49 19.82 1.42
N GLU A 163 49.75 20.15 2.50
CA GLU A 163 50.35 20.70 3.71
C GLU A 163 50.99 19.65 4.62
N ASN A 164 50.29 18.53 4.83
CA ASN A 164 50.73 17.43 5.71
C ASN A 164 50.17 16.08 5.23
N PRO A 165 50.83 15.43 4.24
CA PRO A 165 50.35 14.18 3.66
C PRO A 165 50.22 13.02 4.64
N LYS A 166 51.00 13.01 5.74
CA LYS A 166 50.87 11.98 6.79
C LYS A 166 49.56 12.14 7.54
N ARG A 167 49.21 13.38 7.93
CA ARG A 167 47.95 13.68 8.63
C ARG A 167 46.75 13.48 7.71
N ALA A 168 46.86 13.78 6.42
CA ALA A 168 45.85 13.48 5.44
C ALA A 168 45.49 11.99 5.35
N ARG A 169 46.51 11.12 5.33
CA ARG A 169 46.35 9.65 5.34
C ARG A 169 45.64 9.15 6.60
N THR A 170 46.03 9.65 7.77
CA THR A 170 45.37 9.32 9.04
C THR A 170 43.85 9.76 8.98
N ALA A 171 43.55 10.95 8.52
CA ALA A 171 42.19 11.46 8.39
C ALA A 171 41.33 10.62 7.43
N ILE A 172 41.88 10.12 6.32
CA ILE A 172 41.21 9.18 5.43
C ILE A 172 40.85 7.87 6.15
N THR A 173 41.76 7.36 6.99
CA THR A 173 41.51 6.15 7.77
C THR A 173 40.42 6.37 8.80
N GLU A 174 40.46 7.48 9.55
CA GLU A 174 39.44 7.86 10.53
C GLU A 174 38.05 8.00 9.86
N LEU A 175 37.96 8.71 8.74
CA LEU A 175 36.72 8.86 7.98
C LEU A 175 36.19 7.49 7.50
N SER A 176 37.08 6.63 7.02
CA SER A 176 36.72 5.27 6.58
C SER A 176 36.20 4.41 7.74
N ASN A 177 36.76 4.53 8.93
CA ASN A 177 36.32 3.83 10.14
C ASN A 177 34.90 4.31 10.54
N ILE A 178 34.67 5.61 10.57
CA ILE A 178 33.36 6.18 10.90
C ILE A 178 32.29 5.68 9.91
N LEU A 179 32.57 5.74 8.60
CA LEU A 179 31.65 5.28 7.58
C LEU A 179 31.34 3.78 7.70
N ARG A 180 32.36 2.97 7.92
CA ARG A 180 32.21 1.52 8.11
C ARG A 180 31.38 1.21 9.35
N SER A 181 31.67 1.86 10.47
CA SER A 181 30.92 1.69 11.72
C SER A 181 29.47 2.10 11.55
N SER A 182 29.18 3.25 10.92
CA SER A 182 27.83 3.71 10.65
C SER A 182 26.98 2.71 9.82
N LEU A 183 27.64 1.95 8.92
CA LEU A 183 26.98 0.92 8.11
C LEU A 183 26.80 -0.44 8.82
N GLN A 184 27.70 -0.78 9.75
CA GLN A 184 27.68 -2.08 10.44
C GLN A 184 26.74 -2.12 11.65
N VAL A 185 26.54 -0.97 12.27
CA VAL A 185 25.86 -0.81 13.57
C VAL A 185 24.34 -1.04 13.49
N GLU A 186 23.73 -0.96 12.31
CA GLU A 186 22.28 -1.15 12.15
C GLU A 186 21.74 -2.53 12.58
N LYS A 187 22.62 -3.52 12.71
CA LYS A 187 22.23 -4.92 13.01
C LYS A 187 22.39 -5.32 14.47
N MET A 188 22.90 -4.42 15.32
CA MET A 188 23.17 -4.72 16.73
C MET A 188 22.18 -3.95 17.63
N GLU A 189 21.61 -4.63 18.61
CA GLU A 189 20.76 -4.01 19.63
C GLU A 189 21.58 -3.13 20.57
N THR A 190 22.74 -3.62 21.00
CA THR A 190 23.70 -2.92 21.86
C THR A 190 25.15 -3.13 21.41
N VAL A 191 26.02 -2.23 21.80
CA VAL A 191 27.48 -2.31 21.64
C VAL A 191 28.16 -1.88 22.94
N PRO A 192 29.39 -2.36 23.24
CA PRO A 192 30.16 -1.85 24.38
C PRO A 192 30.45 -0.35 24.23
N LEU A 193 30.40 0.40 25.35
CA LEU A 193 30.73 1.83 25.38
C LEU A 193 32.11 2.14 24.73
N GLN A 194 33.09 1.27 24.94
CA GLN A 194 34.40 1.39 24.31
C GLN A 194 34.31 1.59 22.80
N LYS A 195 33.43 0.82 22.13
CA LYS A 195 33.29 0.89 20.66
C LYS A 195 32.66 2.23 20.23
N GLU A 196 31.71 2.76 20.99
CA GLU A 196 31.15 4.10 20.77
C GLU A 196 32.20 5.20 20.98
N LEU A 197 33.03 5.05 22.03
CA LEU A 197 34.15 5.98 22.31
C LEU A 197 35.22 5.99 21.21
N ASP A 198 35.53 4.84 20.64
CA ASP A 198 36.51 4.76 19.55
C ASP A 198 36.01 5.48 18.30
N ILE A 199 34.72 5.32 17.93
CA ILE A 199 34.10 6.02 16.81
C ILE A 199 34.07 7.54 17.09
N VAL A 200 33.74 7.94 18.31
CA VAL A 200 33.66 9.34 18.70
C VAL A 200 35.03 9.98 18.73
N LYS A 201 36.09 9.27 19.13
CA LYS A 201 37.49 9.75 19.04
C LYS A 201 37.88 10.03 17.59
N ASP A 202 37.60 9.08 16.66
CA ASP A 202 37.85 9.26 15.22
C ASP A 202 37.06 10.49 14.68
N TYR A 203 35.79 10.62 15.05
CA TYR A 203 34.94 11.75 14.67
C TYR A 203 35.49 13.09 15.18
N LEU A 204 35.86 13.16 16.46
CA LEU A 204 36.39 14.39 17.08
C LEU A 204 37.79 14.74 16.53
N ALA A 205 38.60 13.79 16.15
CA ALA A 205 39.88 14.03 15.50
C ALA A 205 39.69 14.75 14.14
N LEU A 206 38.72 14.31 13.33
CA LEU A 206 38.37 14.99 12.07
C LEU A 206 37.79 16.42 12.31
N GLU A 207 36.91 16.57 13.31
CA GLU A 207 36.36 17.89 13.65
C GLU A 207 37.46 18.84 14.21
N GLN A 208 38.43 18.34 14.96
CA GLN A 208 39.59 19.11 15.40
C GLN A 208 40.49 19.56 14.22
N MET A 209 40.56 18.82 13.12
CA MET A 209 41.22 19.32 11.90
C MET A 209 40.51 20.53 11.29
N ARG A 210 39.16 20.57 11.39
CA ARG A 210 38.33 21.64 10.84
C ARG A 210 38.30 22.89 11.74
N PHE A 211 38.18 22.67 13.05
CA PHE A 211 38.04 23.75 14.01
C PHE A 211 39.36 24.21 14.62
N GLU A 212 40.42 23.38 14.42
CA GLU A 212 41.74 23.63 14.96
C GLU A 212 41.71 23.89 16.49
N GLU A 213 42.37 24.92 16.95
CA GLU A 213 42.42 25.30 18.38
C GLU A 213 41.10 25.72 18.97
N ARG A 214 40.11 25.99 18.13
CA ARG A 214 38.74 26.35 18.55
C ARG A 214 37.96 25.22 19.17
N LEU A 215 38.34 23.94 18.95
CA LEU A 215 37.70 22.78 19.54
C LEU A 215 38.62 22.15 20.58
N LYS A 216 38.25 22.24 21.83
CA LYS A 216 38.90 21.52 22.95
C LYS A 216 38.05 20.32 23.33
N VAL A 217 38.66 19.17 23.51
CA VAL A 217 37.99 17.93 23.88
C VAL A 217 38.62 17.40 25.15
N GLN A 218 37.77 16.99 26.09
CA GLN A 218 38.19 16.33 27.33
C GLN A 218 37.37 15.03 27.52
N PHE A 219 38.05 13.99 27.95
CA PHE A 219 37.44 12.71 28.30
C PHE A 219 37.65 12.45 29.79
N ASP A 220 36.57 12.24 30.50
CA ASP A 220 36.56 11.84 31.92
C ASP A 220 35.77 10.52 32.00
N ILE A 221 36.44 9.45 31.66
CA ILE A 221 35.86 8.12 31.42
C ILE A 221 36.36 7.19 32.54
N ASP A 222 35.40 6.69 33.30
CA ASP A 222 35.67 5.63 34.28
C ASP A 222 35.92 4.31 33.52
N GLU A 223 37.09 3.69 33.69
CA GLU A 223 37.48 2.49 32.95
C GLU A 223 36.51 1.33 33.13
N ASP A 224 35.88 1.21 34.29
CA ASP A 224 34.90 0.16 34.59
C ASP A 224 33.65 0.27 33.72
N THR A 225 33.39 1.47 33.14
CA THR A 225 32.24 1.71 32.27
C THR A 225 32.44 1.26 30.81
N LEU A 226 33.65 0.95 30.39
CA LEU A 226 33.98 0.66 28.99
C LEU A 226 33.24 -0.57 28.43
N GLY A 227 32.92 -1.54 29.30
CA GLY A 227 32.17 -2.74 28.95
C GLY A 227 30.68 -2.58 28.93
N GLN A 228 30.14 -1.45 29.42
CA GLN A 228 28.68 -1.21 29.52
C GLN A 228 28.02 -1.29 28.15
N PRO A 229 26.98 -2.15 27.97
CA PRO A 229 26.21 -2.18 26.73
C PRO A 229 25.38 -0.89 26.59
N VAL A 230 25.54 -0.25 25.44
CA VAL A 230 24.84 0.99 25.10
C VAL A 230 24.18 0.88 23.71
N PRO A 231 23.10 1.62 23.43
CA PRO A 231 22.54 1.70 22.09
C PRO A 231 23.60 2.23 21.11
N PRO A 232 23.73 1.58 19.95
CA PRO A 232 24.70 2.02 18.94
C PRO A 232 24.39 3.43 18.42
N MET A 233 25.43 4.19 18.05
CA MET A 233 25.37 5.59 17.57
C MET A 233 24.84 6.59 18.61
N MET A 234 24.67 6.18 19.85
CA MET A 234 24.11 7.03 20.90
C MET A 234 25.06 8.15 21.29
N LEU A 235 26.28 7.80 21.68
CA LEU A 235 27.29 8.79 22.06
C LEU A 235 27.68 9.67 20.88
N GLN A 236 27.82 9.09 19.69
CA GLN A 236 28.09 9.85 18.47
C GLN A 236 27.02 10.91 18.24
N THR A 237 25.70 10.57 18.36
CA THR A 237 24.60 11.52 18.20
C THR A 237 24.70 12.69 19.18
N LEU A 238 25.06 12.44 20.44
CA LEU A 238 25.21 13.51 21.44
C LEU A 238 26.38 14.44 21.09
N VAL A 239 27.51 13.89 20.66
CA VAL A 239 28.70 14.65 20.29
C VAL A 239 28.47 15.43 19.00
N GLU A 240 27.83 14.87 18.00
CA GLU A 240 27.44 15.60 16.77
C GLU A 240 26.56 16.81 17.09
N ASN A 241 25.57 16.64 17.99
CA ASN A 241 24.73 17.73 18.45
C ASN A 241 25.53 18.80 19.22
N ALA A 242 26.46 18.39 20.06
CA ALA A 242 27.37 19.29 20.78
C ALA A 242 28.22 20.14 19.82
N ILE A 243 28.77 19.53 18.76
CA ILE A 243 29.49 20.26 17.71
C ILE A 243 28.56 21.20 16.97
N LYS A 244 27.44 20.70 16.47
CA LYS A 244 26.50 21.44 15.61
C LYS A 244 25.90 22.66 16.31
N HIS A 245 25.42 22.46 17.52
CA HIS A 245 24.67 23.51 18.25
C HIS A 245 25.52 24.29 19.23
N GLY A 246 26.65 23.72 19.70
CA GLY A 246 27.56 24.37 20.61
C GLY A 246 28.74 25.07 19.89
N ILE A 247 29.62 24.27 19.31
CA ILE A 247 30.92 24.73 18.82
C ILE A 247 30.81 25.53 17.52
N SER A 248 30.08 24.97 16.51
CA SER A 248 30.05 25.56 15.16
C SER A 248 29.41 26.95 15.10
N LYS A 249 28.58 27.31 16.07
CA LYS A 249 27.91 28.62 16.15
C LYS A 249 28.74 29.69 16.87
N ARG A 250 29.86 29.33 17.49
CA ARG A 250 30.68 30.22 18.28
C ARG A 250 31.97 30.61 17.56
N ILE A 251 32.22 31.91 17.42
CA ILE A 251 33.46 32.39 16.77
C ILE A 251 34.71 31.91 17.53
N ASN A 252 34.66 31.94 18.85
CA ASN A 252 35.76 31.53 19.72
C ASN A 252 35.83 30.00 19.99
N GLY A 253 34.92 29.21 19.32
CA GLY A 253 34.85 27.79 19.59
C GLY A 253 34.34 27.46 20.98
N GLY A 254 34.82 26.35 21.54
CA GLY A 254 34.45 25.91 22.87
C GLY A 254 35.03 24.55 23.24
N THR A 255 34.59 24.02 24.38
CA THR A 255 35.04 22.77 24.94
C THR A 255 33.90 21.74 24.89
N ILE A 256 34.19 20.48 24.56
CA ILE A 256 33.33 19.33 24.73
C ILE A 256 33.96 18.45 25.81
N ILE A 257 33.17 18.02 26.78
CA ILE A 257 33.57 17.13 27.86
C ILE A 257 32.66 15.91 27.79
N ILE A 258 33.26 14.71 27.72
CA ILE A 258 32.55 13.43 27.70
C ILE A 258 32.86 12.73 29.01
N ILE A 259 31.83 12.38 29.77
CA ILE A 259 31.95 11.80 31.10
C ILE A 259 31.18 10.48 31.12
N SER A 260 31.79 9.42 31.59
CA SER A 260 31.09 8.18 31.91
C SER A 260 31.46 7.68 33.29
N ARG A 261 30.46 7.26 34.06
CA ARG A 261 30.68 6.74 35.42
C ARG A 261 29.52 5.84 35.84
N PHE A 262 29.80 4.96 36.80
CA PHE A 262 28.76 4.28 37.53
C PHE A 262 28.37 5.10 38.77
N THR A 263 27.05 5.14 39.02
CA THR A 263 26.47 5.51 40.30
C THR A 263 25.91 4.24 40.94
N ASP A 264 25.45 4.27 42.19
CA ASP A 264 25.10 3.07 42.97
C ASP A 264 24.34 1.96 42.21
N LYS A 265 23.45 2.31 41.30
CA LYS A 265 22.62 1.36 40.51
C LYS A 265 22.56 1.68 39.02
N ASP A 266 23.08 2.80 38.62
CA ASP A 266 22.90 3.33 37.27
C ASP A 266 24.25 3.65 36.61
N PHE A 267 24.26 3.50 35.28
CA PHE A 267 25.29 4.03 34.43
C PHE A 267 24.92 5.43 33.98
N GLU A 268 25.81 6.38 34.13
CA GLU A 268 25.66 7.77 33.66
C GLU A 268 26.61 8.03 32.49
N LEU A 269 26.05 8.53 31.38
CA LEU A 269 26.81 9.06 30.24
C LEU A 269 26.42 10.51 30.01
N ILE A 270 27.41 11.41 30.07
CA ILE A 270 27.21 12.84 30.01
C ILE A 270 28.08 13.43 28.90
N VAL A 271 27.48 14.25 28.04
CA VAL A 271 28.20 15.10 27.08
C VAL A 271 27.88 16.55 27.42
N GLN A 272 28.90 17.30 27.80
CA GLN A 272 28.79 18.74 28.04
C GLN A 272 29.47 19.51 26.90
N ASN A 273 28.89 20.61 26.48
CA ASN A 273 29.50 21.50 25.52
C ASN A 273 29.32 22.98 25.91
N SER A 274 30.27 23.82 25.52
CA SER A 274 30.13 25.27 25.59
C SER A 274 28.99 25.71 24.65
N GLY A 275 28.10 26.55 25.14
CA GLY A 275 26.97 27.10 24.36
C GLY A 275 25.73 27.31 25.22
N ASN A 276 24.69 27.84 24.61
CA ASN A 276 23.40 28.07 25.24
C ASN A 276 22.37 27.13 24.62
N LEU A 277 21.41 26.74 25.41
CA LEU A 277 20.33 25.89 24.94
C LEU A 277 19.36 26.68 24.05
N GLU A 278 19.16 26.27 22.82
CA GLU A 278 18.10 26.85 22.00
C GLU A 278 16.72 26.48 22.56
N LYS A 279 15.75 27.42 22.48
CA LYS A 279 14.43 27.39 23.18
C LYS A 279 13.56 26.14 23.00
N LYS A 280 13.97 25.12 22.22
CA LYS A 280 13.27 23.84 22.09
C LYS A 280 14.25 22.67 21.98
N PRO A 281 14.81 22.21 23.11
CA PRO A 281 15.61 20.99 23.11
C PRO A 281 14.66 19.80 22.92
N GLY A 282 14.91 18.99 21.89
CA GLY A 282 14.29 17.67 21.79
C GLY A 282 13.41 17.38 20.58
N GLU A 283 13.24 18.32 19.65
CA GLU A 283 12.50 18.04 18.38
C GLU A 283 13.39 17.54 17.23
N GLY A 284 14.71 17.41 17.42
CA GLY A 284 15.62 16.85 16.42
C GLY A 284 15.46 15.33 16.28
N PHE A 285 15.50 14.83 15.05
CA PHE A 285 15.37 13.40 14.72
C PHE A 285 16.34 12.51 15.55
N GLY A 286 17.57 12.96 15.77
CA GLY A 286 18.58 12.24 16.56
C GLY A 286 18.16 12.02 18.02
N PHE A 287 17.74 13.06 18.72
CA PHE A 287 17.33 12.96 20.12
C PHE A 287 16.08 12.13 20.33
N LYS A 288 15.11 12.22 19.40
CA LYS A 288 13.92 11.36 19.43
C LYS A 288 14.30 9.90 19.25
N SER A 289 15.13 9.59 18.26
CA SER A 289 15.61 8.23 18.00
C SER A 289 16.38 7.65 19.19
N THR A 290 17.27 8.42 19.83
CA THR A 290 17.99 8.02 21.04
C THR A 290 17.03 7.71 22.19
N ARG A 291 16.04 8.58 22.42
CA ARG A 291 15.04 8.38 23.49
C ARG A 291 14.18 7.15 23.26
N ASP A 292 13.74 6.92 22.02
CA ASP A 292 12.88 5.77 21.68
C ASP A 292 13.67 4.45 21.83
N ARG A 293 14.95 4.43 21.42
CA ARG A 293 15.84 3.27 21.62
C ARG A 293 16.09 2.98 23.10
N LEU A 294 16.39 4.01 23.90
CA LEU A 294 16.58 3.85 25.35
C LEU A 294 15.32 3.30 26.03
N LYS A 295 14.14 3.79 25.66
CA LYS A 295 12.88 3.25 26.19
C LYS A 295 12.70 1.78 25.84
N PHE A 296 13.02 1.40 24.63
CA PHE A 296 12.89 0.01 24.18
C PHE A 296 13.85 -0.92 24.90
N LEU A 297 15.15 -0.57 24.94
CA LEU A 297 16.19 -1.42 25.54
C LEU A 297 16.10 -1.54 27.06
N CYS A 298 15.75 -0.46 27.74
CA CYS A 298 15.69 -0.44 29.20
C CYS A 298 14.27 -0.57 29.76
N ASN A 299 13.29 -1.03 28.99
CA ASN A 299 11.88 -1.19 29.40
C ASN A 299 11.30 0.06 30.10
N GLY A 300 11.73 1.26 29.63
CA GLY A 300 11.32 2.53 30.20
C GLY A 300 12.11 3.02 31.41
N ASN A 301 13.09 2.24 31.93
CA ASN A 301 13.90 2.59 33.09
C ASN A 301 15.11 3.50 32.77
N ALA A 302 15.28 3.90 31.51
CA ALA A 302 16.33 4.83 31.14
C ALA A 302 15.81 6.26 31.08
N TYR A 303 16.67 7.20 31.39
CA TYR A 303 16.37 8.64 31.41
C TYR A 303 17.31 9.41 30.50
N PHE A 304 16.77 10.27 29.66
CA PHE A 304 17.52 11.19 28.79
C PHE A 304 17.06 12.63 28.96
N LYS A 305 17.97 13.50 29.35
CA LYS A 305 17.71 14.95 29.57
C LYS A 305 18.78 15.79 28.89
N VAL A 306 18.32 16.92 28.35
CA VAL A 306 19.20 18.01 27.88
C VAL A 306 18.84 19.27 28.65
N GLU A 307 19.82 19.88 29.27
CA GLU A 307 19.63 21.06 30.11
C GLU A 307 20.80 22.04 29.96
N GLU A 308 20.54 23.29 30.30
CA GLU A 308 21.57 24.32 30.41
C GLU A 308 22.11 24.32 31.84
N ILE A 309 23.43 24.29 31.96
CA ILE A 309 24.14 24.40 33.26
C ILE A 309 25.05 25.62 33.25
N GLU A 310 25.17 26.28 34.40
CA GLU A 310 26.06 27.45 34.60
C GLU A 310 25.84 28.59 33.57
N GLY A 311 24.64 28.66 32.92
CA GLY A 311 24.27 29.73 31.98
C GLY A 311 25.09 29.84 30.68
N THR A 312 26.10 28.96 30.48
CA THR A 312 27.01 29.00 29.32
C THR A 312 27.39 27.62 28.79
N LYS A 313 26.88 26.56 29.40
CA LYS A 313 27.13 25.17 29.00
C LYS A 313 25.82 24.42 28.86
N VAL A 314 25.77 23.55 27.87
CA VAL A 314 24.67 22.60 27.65
C VAL A 314 25.13 21.21 28.04
N GLN A 315 24.32 20.50 28.80
CA GLN A 315 24.56 19.12 29.21
C GLN A 315 23.49 18.20 28.64
N SER A 316 23.94 17.16 27.96
CA SER A 316 23.13 16.01 27.55
C SER A 316 23.47 14.84 28.46
N LYS A 317 22.52 14.40 29.32
CA LYS A 317 22.73 13.34 30.30
C LYS A 317 21.82 12.15 29.98
N ILE A 318 22.42 10.98 29.95
CA ILE A 318 21.75 9.68 29.83
C ILE A 318 22.04 8.90 31.11
N VAL A 319 20.99 8.30 31.65
CA VAL A 319 21.06 7.39 32.81
C VAL A 319 20.38 6.08 32.42
N MET A 320 21.07 4.98 32.62
CA MET A 320 20.57 3.63 32.31
C MET A 320 20.87 2.71 33.49
N PRO A 321 20.01 1.70 33.76
CA PRO A 321 20.33 0.69 34.76
C PRO A 321 21.59 -0.09 34.33
N VAL A 322 22.42 -0.46 35.32
CA VAL A 322 23.55 -1.36 35.09
C VAL A 322 22.98 -2.74 34.88
N GLU A 323 23.21 -3.35 33.70
CA GLU A 323 22.92 -4.77 33.49
C GLU A 323 24.05 -5.59 34.11
N TYR A 324 23.68 -6.49 35.01
CA TYR A 324 24.55 -7.51 35.60
C TYR A 324 24.42 -8.81 34.81
#